data_dae0787da58acb6a0910f5d87ab6804f
#
_entry.id   dae0787da58acb6a0910f5d87ab6804f
#
_cell.length_a   1.000
_cell.length_b   1.000
_cell.length_c   1.000
_cell.angle_alpha   90.00
_cell.angle_beta   90.00
_cell.angle_gamma   90.00
#
_symmetry.space_group_name_H-M   'P 1'
#
loop_
_entity.id
_entity.type
_entity.pdbx_description
1 polymer ?
#
loop_
_entity_poly.entity_id
_entity_poly.type
_entity_poly.pdbx_seq_one_letter_code
_entity_poly.pdbx_strand_id
1 'polypeptide(L)'
;MSQVTLPAAALESIGRARQSHIYAGGVLGRRPAVPTTWVELDRRARRRLTPKAYGYVAGGAGSESTMDADRSAFDRWRLVPRVLRDVSVRDTSVELFGRRLPAPLLLAPIGALGIVHREGDLAVARAAAAHGVPMIFSNQASVAMEQCAAAMGDAPRWFQLYWSTSDQLVASLVGRAERAGCSAIVVTLDTTMLGWRPRDLDRAYLPFAVGDGLAQYTSDPVFRRLAGTAPAGPAGPAGRPRLAELPAVLRSVARMMSSTARPPGRARAIVQTFLQTYSRPSLTWSDLPALRSLTSLPIVLKGIQRGDDARRALDAGVDGIIVSTHGGRQVDGARGALDSLPEVVAAVGGAVPVLMDSGIRGGADMLKAVALGARAVCVGRPYALALGLAGRRGVDEQLANLMAEFDLTLGLCGYRSVAELDPSVLERA
;
A
#
# COMPACT_ATOMS: atom_id res chain seq x y z
N MET A 1 -23.82 48.36 1.06
CA MET A 1 -22.96 47.22 0.62
C MET A 1 -22.22 46.71 1.84
N SER A 2 -22.75 45.67 2.49
CA SER A 2 -22.13 45.05 3.67
C SER A 2 -20.92 44.23 3.22
N GLN A 3 -19.73 44.63 3.63
CA GLN A 3 -18.52 43.81 3.49
C GLN A 3 -18.69 42.57 4.38
N VAL A 4 -18.93 41.43 3.77
CA VAL A 4 -18.83 40.11 4.43
C VAL A 4 -17.35 39.81 4.64
N THR A 5 -16.84 40.17 5.79
CA THR A 5 -15.48 39.73 6.22
C THR A 5 -15.60 38.28 6.61
N LEU A 6 -15.18 37.37 5.71
CA LEU A 6 -15.02 35.95 6.03
C LEU A 6 -13.86 35.81 7.04
N PRO A 7 -14.02 34.98 8.07
CA PRO A 7 -12.91 34.73 9.00
C PRO A 7 -11.72 34.12 8.25
N ALA A 8 -10.51 34.61 8.51
CA ALA A 8 -9.27 34.23 7.82
C ALA A 8 -9.01 32.71 7.79
N ALA A 9 -9.51 31.96 8.76
CA ALA A 9 -9.44 30.50 8.83
C ALA A 9 -10.31 29.79 7.77
N ALA A 10 -11.32 30.44 7.18
CA ALA A 10 -12.20 29.86 6.16
C ALA A 10 -11.61 29.92 4.73
N LEU A 11 -10.45 30.57 4.55
CA LEU A 11 -9.85 30.82 3.24
C LEU A 11 -8.70 29.86 2.88
N GLU A 12 -8.26 29.01 3.80
CA GLU A 12 -7.07 28.18 3.57
C GLU A 12 -7.42 26.69 3.46
N SER A 13 -7.84 26.25 2.27
CA SER A 13 -8.01 24.84 1.97
C SER A 13 -6.67 24.11 1.98
N ILE A 14 -6.70 22.78 2.20
CA ILE A 14 -5.51 21.89 2.20
C ILE A 14 -4.66 22.14 0.94
N GLY A 15 -5.30 22.24 -0.22
CA GLY A 15 -4.63 22.47 -1.49
C GLY A 15 -3.95 23.83 -1.58
N ARG A 16 -4.65 24.89 -1.18
CA ARG A 16 -4.10 26.25 -1.19
C ARG A 16 -2.98 26.41 -0.17
N ALA A 17 -3.14 25.89 1.03
CA ALA A 17 -2.09 25.91 2.06
C ALA A 17 -0.80 25.23 1.56
N ARG A 18 -0.93 24.08 0.88
CA ARG A 18 0.22 23.37 0.30
C ARG A 18 0.89 24.19 -0.81
N GLN A 19 0.14 24.77 -1.73
CA GLN A 19 0.68 25.65 -2.78
C GLN A 19 1.40 26.85 -2.19
N SER A 20 0.77 27.57 -1.25
CA SER A 20 1.35 28.71 -0.56
C SER A 20 2.66 28.37 0.14
N HIS A 21 2.70 27.21 0.83
CA HIS A 21 3.93 26.73 1.47
C HIS A 21 5.07 26.49 0.46
N ILE A 22 4.77 25.87 -0.69
CA ILE A 22 5.76 25.62 -1.74
C ILE A 22 6.26 26.93 -2.34
N TYR A 23 5.36 27.86 -2.70
CA TYR A 23 5.74 29.13 -3.31
C TYR A 23 6.52 30.03 -2.34
N ALA A 24 6.09 30.12 -1.09
CA ALA A 24 6.82 30.84 -0.05
C ALA A 24 8.21 30.26 0.17
N GLY A 25 8.34 28.94 0.15
CA GLY A 25 9.63 28.27 0.19
C GLY A 25 10.53 28.67 -0.98
N GLY A 26 9.94 28.79 -2.19
CA GLY A 26 10.64 29.22 -3.41
C GLY A 26 11.23 30.62 -3.32
N VAL A 27 10.55 31.55 -2.66
CA VAL A 27 11.09 32.92 -2.39
C VAL A 27 12.38 32.85 -1.58
N LEU A 28 12.51 31.82 -0.72
CA LEU A 28 13.72 31.57 0.08
C LEU A 28 14.72 30.64 -0.63
N GLY A 29 14.57 30.38 -1.93
CA GLY A 29 15.41 29.47 -2.69
C GLY A 29 15.24 27.98 -2.32
N ARG A 30 14.22 27.62 -1.56
CA ARG A 30 13.95 26.24 -1.12
C ARG A 30 13.08 25.53 -2.14
N ARG A 31 13.37 24.25 -2.38
CA ARG A 31 12.56 23.37 -3.24
C ARG A 31 11.98 22.22 -2.45
N PRO A 32 10.82 21.65 -2.88
CA PRO A 32 10.30 20.42 -2.30
C PRO A 32 11.33 19.28 -2.34
N ALA A 33 11.32 18.44 -1.31
CA ALA A 33 12.20 17.28 -1.23
C ALA A 33 11.85 16.23 -2.27
N VAL A 34 10.57 16.15 -2.65
CA VAL A 34 10.08 15.27 -3.71
C VAL A 34 9.36 16.06 -4.80
N PRO A 35 9.41 15.61 -6.06
CA PRO A 35 8.63 16.20 -7.13
C PRO A 35 7.13 16.09 -6.89
N THR A 36 6.36 17.03 -7.45
CA THR A 36 4.90 17.02 -7.40
C THR A 36 4.26 16.15 -8.49
N THR A 37 5.02 15.76 -9.52
CA THR A 37 4.53 14.89 -10.60
C THR A 37 5.07 13.48 -10.48
N TRP A 38 4.26 12.49 -10.82
CA TRP A 38 4.67 11.08 -10.84
C TRP A 38 5.88 10.82 -11.75
N VAL A 39 5.87 11.35 -12.95
CA VAL A 39 6.93 11.11 -13.95
C VAL A 39 8.29 11.53 -13.40
N GLU A 40 8.36 12.71 -12.78
CA GLU A 40 9.61 13.21 -12.22
C GLU A 40 9.99 12.49 -10.92
N LEU A 41 9.00 12.08 -10.10
CA LEU A 41 9.22 11.28 -8.90
C LEU A 41 9.87 9.93 -9.26
N ASP A 42 9.29 9.22 -10.23
CA ASP A 42 9.81 7.94 -10.72
C ASP A 42 11.21 8.10 -11.32
N ARG A 43 11.40 9.11 -12.19
CA ARG A 43 12.69 9.42 -12.81
C ARG A 43 13.79 9.66 -11.78
N ARG A 44 13.52 10.45 -10.73
CA ARG A 44 14.49 10.72 -9.66
C ARG A 44 14.74 9.49 -8.80
N ALA A 45 13.70 8.75 -8.46
CA ALA A 45 13.83 7.52 -7.68
C ALA A 45 14.67 6.46 -8.41
N ARG A 46 14.47 6.30 -9.73
CA ARG A 46 15.28 5.40 -10.57
C ARG A 46 16.78 5.74 -10.53
N ARG A 47 17.13 7.03 -10.44
CA ARG A 47 18.52 7.48 -10.36
C ARG A 47 19.10 7.34 -8.94
N ARG A 48 18.25 7.44 -7.91
CA ARG A 48 18.68 7.49 -6.50
C ARG A 48 18.76 6.12 -5.85
N LEU A 49 17.82 5.23 -6.15
CA LEU A 49 17.72 3.90 -5.58
C LEU A 49 18.70 2.94 -6.25
N THR A 50 19.11 1.91 -5.52
CA THR A 50 19.85 0.81 -6.14
C THR A 50 18.97 0.12 -7.20
N PRO A 51 19.55 -0.45 -8.27
CA PRO A 51 18.78 -1.18 -9.30
C PRO A 51 17.88 -2.29 -8.73
N LYS A 52 18.32 -2.96 -7.64
CA LYS A 52 17.56 -3.98 -6.94
C LYS A 52 16.34 -3.39 -6.22
N ALA A 53 16.53 -2.33 -5.43
CA ALA A 53 15.45 -1.68 -4.70
C ALA A 53 14.43 -1.04 -5.66
N TYR A 54 14.90 -0.35 -6.69
CA TYR A 54 14.02 0.25 -7.70
C TYR A 54 13.27 -0.83 -8.49
N GLY A 55 13.95 -1.88 -8.96
CA GLY A 55 13.32 -3.00 -9.67
C GLY A 55 12.21 -3.65 -8.85
N TYR A 56 12.48 -3.91 -7.57
CA TYR A 56 11.50 -4.50 -6.66
C TYR A 56 10.26 -3.61 -6.46
N VAL A 57 10.43 -2.30 -6.24
CA VAL A 57 9.29 -1.39 -6.00
C VAL A 57 8.54 -1.04 -7.29
N ALA A 58 9.27 -0.69 -8.33
CA ALA A 58 8.70 -0.17 -9.59
C ALA A 58 8.25 -1.27 -10.56
N GLY A 59 8.81 -2.49 -10.46
CA GLY A 59 8.54 -3.57 -11.40
C GLY A 59 7.16 -4.20 -11.29
N GLY A 60 6.74 -4.90 -12.34
CA GLY A 60 5.52 -5.66 -12.47
C GLY A 60 5.77 -7.12 -12.83
N ALA A 61 4.69 -7.84 -13.17
CA ALA A 61 4.74 -9.21 -13.67
C ALA A 61 4.86 -9.25 -15.20
N GLY A 62 5.49 -10.29 -15.73
CA GLY A 62 5.61 -10.56 -17.16
C GLY A 62 6.13 -9.37 -17.97
N SER A 63 5.41 -8.98 -18.99
CA SER A 63 5.70 -7.80 -19.82
C SER A 63 5.28 -6.47 -19.19
N GLU A 64 4.76 -6.49 -17.95
CA GLU A 64 4.20 -5.35 -17.23
C GLU A 64 2.91 -4.76 -17.87
N SER A 65 2.24 -5.52 -18.75
CA SER A 65 1.05 -5.05 -19.47
C SER A 65 -0.13 -4.73 -18.53
N THR A 66 -0.25 -5.44 -17.39
CA THR A 66 -1.23 -5.08 -16.36
C THR A 66 -0.92 -3.75 -15.68
N MET A 67 0.37 -3.40 -15.51
CA MET A 67 0.74 -2.07 -15.01
C MET A 67 0.32 -0.96 -15.97
N ASP A 68 0.47 -1.21 -17.27
CA ASP A 68 0.05 -0.28 -18.33
C ASP A 68 -1.47 -0.20 -18.39
N ALA A 69 -2.19 -1.33 -18.24
CA ALA A 69 -3.63 -1.38 -18.14
C ALA A 69 -4.15 -0.61 -16.92
N ASP A 70 -3.50 -0.74 -15.75
CA ASP A 70 -3.82 0.04 -14.54
C ASP A 70 -3.72 1.55 -14.79
N ARG A 71 -2.76 2.00 -15.58
CA ARG A 71 -2.62 3.44 -15.90
C ARG A 71 -3.59 3.88 -16.98
N SER A 72 -3.66 3.17 -18.09
CA SER A 72 -4.54 3.52 -19.21
C SER A 72 -6.01 3.48 -18.84
N ALA A 73 -6.39 2.72 -17.81
CA ALA A 73 -7.75 2.72 -17.27
C ALA A 73 -8.19 4.13 -16.82
N PHE A 74 -7.29 4.91 -16.23
CA PHE A 74 -7.59 6.30 -15.85
C PHE A 74 -7.70 7.24 -17.04
N ASP A 75 -7.04 6.95 -18.16
CA ASP A 75 -7.08 7.78 -19.36
C ASP A 75 -8.40 7.65 -20.12
N ARG A 76 -9.15 6.57 -19.88
CA ARG A 76 -10.51 6.34 -20.43
C ARG A 76 -11.60 7.19 -19.77
N TRP A 77 -11.27 7.95 -18.75
CA TRP A 77 -12.19 8.82 -18.05
C TRP A 77 -11.67 10.25 -18.02
N ARG A 78 -12.53 11.21 -18.35
CA ARG A 78 -12.27 12.65 -18.29
C ARG A 78 -13.13 13.26 -17.19
N LEU A 79 -12.53 14.15 -16.39
CA LEU A 79 -13.28 14.99 -15.46
C LEU A 79 -14.01 16.06 -16.24
N VAL A 80 -15.29 16.29 -15.92
CA VAL A 80 -16.13 17.34 -16.54
C VAL A 80 -16.40 18.43 -15.49
N PRO A 81 -15.63 19.55 -15.49
CA PRO A 81 -15.79 20.61 -14.51
C PRO A 81 -17.13 21.32 -14.66
N ARG A 82 -17.74 21.68 -13.52
CA ARG A 82 -18.89 22.58 -13.41
C ARG A 82 -18.42 23.96 -12.95
N VAL A 83 -18.90 25.00 -13.58
CA VAL A 83 -18.52 26.38 -13.29
C VAL A 83 -19.58 27.11 -12.47
N LEU A 84 -19.22 28.27 -11.89
CA LEU A 84 -20.10 29.18 -11.11
C LEU A 84 -20.73 28.48 -9.90
N ARG A 85 -20.03 27.53 -9.30
CA ARG A 85 -20.41 26.91 -8.03
C ARG A 85 -19.54 27.45 -6.90
N ASP A 86 -20.16 27.74 -5.77
CA ASP A 86 -19.40 28.13 -4.57
C ASP A 86 -18.63 26.94 -4.02
N VAL A 87 -17.31 26.98 -4.13
CA VAL A 87 -16.37 25.98 -3.62
C VAL A 87 -15.39 26.59 -2.61
N SER A 88 -15.77 27.72 -1.99
CA SER A 88 -14.93 28.41 -1.01
C SER A 88 -14.61 27.55 0.21
N VAL A 89 -15.55 26.72 0.64
CA VAL A 89 -15.37 25.73 1.72
C VAL A 89 -15.55 24.33 1.15
N ARG A 90 -14.56 23.47 1.38
CA ARG A 90 -14.58 22.08 0.92
C ARG A 90 -14.35 21.11 2.06
N ASP A 91 -14.99 19.95 1.98
CA ASP A 91 -14.79 18.80 2.88
C ASP A 91 -14.30 17.59 2.08
N THR A 92 -13.01 17.29 2.21
CA THR A 92 -12.40 16.11 1.57
C THR A 92 -12.50 14.84 2.42
N SER A 93 -13.09 14.93 3.62
CA SER A 93 -13.15 13.83 4.55
C SER A 93 -14.08 12.72 4.09
N VAL A 94 -13.78 11.50 4.55
CA VAL A 94 -14.64 10.32 4.37
C VAL A 94 -14.75 9.55 5.68
N GLU A 95 -15.87 8.89 5.89
CA GLU A 95 -16.03 7.96 7.00
C GLU A 95 -15.74 6.54 6.53
N LEU A 96 -14.93 5.79 7.30
CA LEU A 96 -14.54 4.41 7.01
C LEU A 96 -14.39 3.64 8.31
N PHE A 97 -15.21 2.59 8.49
CA PHE A 97 -15.26 1.76 9.71
C PHE A 97 -15.36 2.60 11.00
N GLY A 98 -16.30 3.56 11.03
CA GLY A 98 -16.56 4.44 12.18
C GLY A 98 -15.47 5.48 12.45
N ARG A 99 -14.50 5.65 11.55
CA ARG A 99 -13.47 6.69 11.64
C ARG A 99 -13.60 7.70 10.51
N ARG A 100 -13.56 8.99 10.86
CA ARG A 100 -13.45 10.08 9.89
C ARG A 100 -12.00 10.27 9.50
N LEU A 101 -11.71 10.13 8.20
CA LEU A 101 -10.41 10.33 7.59
C LEU A 101 -10.37 11.68 6.89
N PRO A 102 -9.21 12.39 6.89
CA PRO A 102 -9.11 13.73 6.30
C PRO A 102 -9.24 13.75 4.77
N ALA A 103 -9.01 12.62 4.12
CA ALA A 103 -9.16 12.43 2.68
C ALA A 103 -9.47 10.95 2.38
N PRO A 104 -10.02 10.61 1.21
CA PRO A 104 -10.26 9.22 0.79
C PRO A 104 -8.95 8.51 0.39
N LEU A 105 -7.99 8.48 1.31
CA LEU A 105 -6.62 8.04 1.05
C LEU A 105 -6.11 7.13 2.17
N LEU A 106 -5.54 5.98 1.81
CA LEU A 106 -4.80 5.08 2.67
C LEU A 106 -3.44 4.75 2.05
N LEU A 107 -2.48 4.32 2.87
CA LEU A 107 -1.22 3.76 2.39
C LEU A 107 -1.36 2.25 2.21
N ALA A 108 -1.22 1.78 0.96
CA ALA A 108 -1.24 0.36 0.63
C ALA A 108 -0.08 -0.40 1.30
N PRO A 109 -0.26 -1.68 1.64
CA PRO A 109 0.81 -2.47 2.24
C PRO A 109 1.92 -2.74 1.22
N ILE A 110 3.17 -2.38 1.57
CA ILE A 110 4.36 -2.69 0.78
C ILE A 110 5.37 -3.41 1.66
N GLY A 111 5.86 -4.56 1.18
CA GLY A 111 6.88 -5.33 1.86
C GLY A 111 8.28 -4.78 1.68
N ALA A 112 9.18 -5.12 2.60
CA ALA A 112 10.62 -4.90 2.51
C ALA A 112 11.04 -3.42 2.28
N LEU A 113 10.32 -2.43 2.84
CA LEU A 113 10.65 -1.02 2.69
C LEU A 113 12.04 -0.64 3.21
N GLY A 114 12.65 -1.49 4.05
CA GLY A 114 14.04 -1.32 4.49
C GLY A 114 15.09 -1.36 3.37
N ILE A 115 14.76 -1.95 2.20
CA ILE A 115 15.64 -1.92 1.03
C ILE A 115 15.64 -0.57 0.32
N VAL A 116 14.58 0.21 0.52
CA VAL A 116 14.36 1.53 -0.08
C VAL A 116 14.98 2.63 0.79
N HIS A 117 14.76 2.54 2.10
CA HIS A 117 15.30 3.49 3.07
C HIS A 117 15.52 2.80 4.42
N ARG A 118 16.59 3.15 5.14
CA ARG A 118 16.97 2.51 6.41
C ARG A 118 15.89 2.51 7.49
N GLU A 119 15.06 3.56 7.55
CA GLU A 119 13.95 3.66 8.52
C GLU A 119 12.69 2.91 8.03
N GLY A 120 12.63 2.55 6.73
CA GLY A 120 11.56 1.73 6.15
C GLY A 120 10.17 2.10 6.62
N ASP A 121 9.46 1.10 7.13
CA ASP A 121 8.07 1.23 7.61
C ASP A 121 7.91 2.27 8.72
N LEU A 122 8.93 2.49 9.56
CA LEU A 122 8.85 3.46 10.66
C LEU A 122 8.76 4.90 10.17
N ALA A 123 9.51 5.24 9.11
CA ALA A 123 9.42 6.56 8.48
C ALA A 123 8.03 6.79 7.87
N VAL A 124 7.47 5.75 7.23
CA VAL A 124 6.12 5.78 6.64
C VAL A 124 5.06 5.93 7.74
N ALA A 125 5.17 5.15 8.82
CA ALA A 125 4.25 5.20 9.95
C ALA A 125 4.17 6.60 10.58
N ARG A 126 5.32 7.25 10.81
CA ARG A 126 5.39 8.62 11.35
C ARG A 126 4.79 9.66 10.40
N ALA A 127 4.99 9.50 9.09
CA ALA A 127 4.40 10.40 8.10
C ALA A 127 2.88 10.20 8.00
N ALA A 128 2.42 8.96 7.94
CA ALA A 128 1.00 8.62 7.91
C ALA A 128 0.26 9.20 9.11
N ALA A 129 0.83 9.05 10.32
CA ALA A 129 0.27 9.59 11.55
C ALA A 129 0.17 11.13 11.53
N ALA A 130 1.21 11.82 11.04
CA ALA A 130 1.22 13.28 10.95
C ALA A 130 0.12 13.84 10.04
N HIS A 131 -0.32 13.06 9.05
CA HIS A 131 -1.39 13.43 8.12
C HIS A 131 -2.75 12.79 8.45
N GLY A 132 -2.88 11.99 9.51
CA GLY A 132 -4.11 11.27 9.84
C GLY A 132 -4.52 10.23 8.78
N VAL A 133 -3.59 9.80 7.92
CA VAL A 133 -3.81 8.84 6.85
C VAL A 133 -3.58 7.43 7.38
N PRO A 134 -4.52 6.48 7.21
CA PRO A 134 -4.31 5.11 7.65
C PRO A 134 -3.14 4.45 6.90
N MET A 135 -2.27 3.79 7.65
CA MET A 135 -1.24 2.91 7.08
C MET A 135 -1.68 1.45 7.23
N ILE A 136 -1.68 0.72 6.13
CA ILE A 136 -1.86 -0.74 6.16
C ILE A 136 -0.49 -1.38 6.35
N PHE A 137 -0.22 -1.91 7.54
CA PHE A 137 1.04 -2.59 7.84
C PHE A 137 1.19 -3.84 7.00
N SER A 138 2.31 -3.97 6.30
CA SER A 138 2.58 -5.17 5.51
C SER A 138 2.93 -6.35 6.40
N ASN A 139 2.42 -7.54 6.06
CA ASN A 139 2.86 -8.81 6.67
C ASN A 139 4.38 -9.05 6.43
N GLN A 140 4.92 -8.47 5.37
CA GLN A 140 6.33 -8.58 4.98
C GLN A 140 7.10 -7.28 5.26
N ALA A 141 6.78 -6.59 6.35
CA ALA A 141 7.41 -5.34 6.74
C ALA A 141 8.87 -5.53 7.21
N SER A 142 9.67 -4.49 7.09
CA SER A 142 11.05 -4.44 7.61
C SER A 142 11.12 -4.04 9.08
N VAL A 143 10.03 -3.50 9.63
CA VAL A 143 9.88 -3.11 11.03
C VAL A 143 8.65 -3.79 11.62
N ALA A 144 8.74 -4.30 12.85
CA ALA A 144 7.62 -4.96 13.51
C ALA A 144 6.43 -4.01 13.72
N MET A 145 5.20 -4.54 13.59
CA MET A 145 3.97 -3.74 13.67
C MET A 145 3.85 -2.98 15.00
N GLU A 146 4.32 -3.56 16.09
CA GLU A 146 4.27 -2.92 17.41
C GLU A 146 5.12 -1.64 17.46
N GLN A 147 6.28 -1.63 16.80
CA GLN A 147 7.14 -0.44 16.73
C GLN A 147 6.52 0.64 15.85
N CYS A 148 5.91 0.25 14.72
CA CYS A 148 5.19 1.18 13.87
C CYS A 148 3.95 1.74 14.58
N ALA A 149 3.20 0.89 15.29
CA ALA A 149 2.04 1.30 16.08
C ALA A 149 2.42 2.29 17.18
N ALA A 150 3.49 2.02 17.92
CA ALA A 150 3.99 2.94 18.94
C ALA A 150 4.39 4.31 18.34
N ALA A 151 4.97 4.32 17.14
CA ALA A 151 5.35 5.56 16.45
C ALA A 151 4.14 6.32 15.88
N MET A 152 3.01 5.66 15.68
CA MET A 152 1.76 6.26 15.19
C MET A 152 0.86 6.80 16.31
N GLY A 153 1.06 6.40 17.57
CA GLY A 153 0.13 6.74 18.66
C GLY A 153 -1.30 6.28 18.32
N ASP A 154 -2.29 7.17 18.40
CA ASP A 154 -3.70 6.87 18.11
C ASP A 154 -4.09 6.99 16.64
N ALA A 155 -3.13 7.28 15.75
CA ALA A 155 -3.40 7.41 14.32
C ALA A 155 -3.91 6.09 13.72
N PRO A 156 -4.81 6.15 12.71
CA PRO A 156 -5.45 4.97 12.16
C PRO A 156 -4.45 4.04 11.45
N ARG A 157 -4.59 2.75 11.68
CA ARG A 157 -3.75 1.72 11.09
C ARG A 157 -4.50 0.41 10.91
N TRP A 158 -4.15 -0.34 9.86
CA TRP A 158 -4.68 -1.65 9.55
C TRP A 158 -3.54 -2.64 9.43
N PHE A 159 -3.84 -3.95 9.44
CA PHE A 159 -2.83 -4.99 9.22
C PHE A 159 -3.18 -5.82 7.99
N GLN A 160 -2.24 -5.95 7.05
CA GLN A 160 -2.36 -6.83 5.90
C GLN A 160 -1.84 -8.23 6.27
N LEU A 161 -2.70 -9.22 6.04
CA LEU A 161 -2.43 -10.63 6.26
C LEU A 161 -2.22 -11.35 4.92
N TYR A 162 -1.08 -11.99 4.75
CA TYR A 162 -0.93 -13.14 3.87
C TYR A 162 -1.29 -14.39 4.66
N TRP A 163 -2.19 -15.20 4.13
CA TRP A 163 -2.64 -16.40 4.85
C TRP A 163 -1.54 -17.46 4.85
N SER A 164 -0.98 -17.71 6.01
CA SER A 164 0.08 -18.70 6.22
C SER A 164 -0.42 -20.14 6.05
N THR A 165 0.48 -21.07 5.72
CA THR A 165 0.21 -22.51 5.81
C THR A 165 0.03 -22.99 7.25
N SER A 166 0.42 -22.19 8.25
CA SER A 166 0.26 -22.46 9.67
C SER A 166 -0.89 -21.63 10.26
N ASP A 167 -2.00 -22.27 10.65
CA ASP A 167 -3.14 -21.60 11.26
C ASP A 167 -2.77 -20.96 12.61
N GLN A 168 -1.85 -21.57 13.35
CA GLN A 168 -1.33 -20.99 14.59
C GLN A 168 -0.59 -19.67 14.33
N LEU A 169 0.13 -19.58 13.20
CA LEU A 169 0.80 -18.34 12.82
C LEU A 169 -0.21 -17.27 12.38
N VAL A 170 -1.26 -17.65 11.64
CA VAL A 170 -2.36 -16.75 11.29
C VAL A 170 -2.98 -16.17 12.56
N ALA A 171 -3.37 -17.03 13.52
CA ALA A 171 -3.97 -16.59 14.78
C ALA A 171 -3.02 -15.66 15.58
N SER A 172 -1.73 -15.99 15.62
CA SER A 172 -0.72 -15.17 16.31
C SER A 172 -0.60 -13.78 15.70
N LEU A 173 -0.51 -13.68 14.35
CA LEU A 173 -0.37 -12.42 13.63
C LEU A 173 -1.62 -11.55 13.79
N VAL A 174 -2.82 -12.13 13.70
CA VAL A 174 -4.10 -11.42 13.90
C VAL A 174 -4.20 -10.89 15.33
N GLY A 175 -3.95 -11.73 16.34
CA GLY A 175 -3.99 -11.28 17.74
C GLY A 175 -2.92 -10.21 18.06
N ARG A 176 -1.77 -10.22 17.40
CA ARG A 176 -0.77 -9.16 17.52
C ARG A 176 -1.26 -7.85 16.87
N ALA A 177 -1.91 -7.95 15.72
CA ALA A 177 -2.48 -6.77 15.04
C ALA A 177 -3.54 -6.09 15.93
N GLU A 178 -4.41 -6.86 16.56
CA GLU A 178 -5.39 -6.34 17.54
C GLU A 178 -4.70 -5.63 18.72
N ARG A 179 -3.74 -6.28 19.35
CA ARG A 179 -2.97 -5.68 20.47
C ARG A 179 -2.17 -4.44 20.04
N ALA A 180 -1.74 -4.38 18.78
CA ALA A 180 -1.08 -3.20 18.19
C ALA A 180 -2.08 -2.08 17.84
N GLY A 181 -3.38 -2.24 18.13
CA GLY A 181 -4.43 -1.27 17.89
C GLY A 181 -4.75 -1.08 16.40
N CYS A 182 -4.57 -2.12 15.57
CA CYS A 182 -5.08 -2.11 14.20
C CYS A 182 -6.61 -2.13 14.22
N SER A 183 -7.25 -1.38 13.33
CA SER A 183 -8.70 -1.25 13.25
C SER A 183 -9.33 -2.05 12.09
N ALA A 184 -8.55 -2.81 11.34
CA ALA A 184 -9.03 -3.77 10.34
C ALA A 184 -7.92 -4.77 9.97
N ILE A 185 -8.34 -5.95 9.50
CA ILE A 185 -7.47 -6.98 8.90
C ILE A 185 -7.72 -6.99 7.39
N VAL A 186 -6.67 -6.81 6.60
CA VAL A 186 -6.71 -6.82 5.13
C VAL A 186 -6.14 -8.15 4.63
N VAL A 187 -7.00 -9.06 4.19
CA VAL A 187 -6.56 -10.34 3.63
C VAL A 187 -6.20 -10.15 2.16
N THR A 188 -4.95 -10.37 1.82
CA THR A 188 -4.48 -10.26 0.44
C THR A 188 -4.60 -11.61 -0.27
N LEU A 189 -5.47 -11.67 -1.28
CA LEU A 189 -5.88 -12.89 -1.97
C LEU A 189 -5.13 -13.13 -3.29
N ASP A 190 -4.64 -12.07 -3.90
CA ASP A 190 -3.99 -12.08 -5.22
C ASP A 190 -2.51 -12.56 -5.19
N THR A 191 -2.00 -12.94 -4.01
CA THR A 191 -0.58 -13.34 -3.81
C THR A 191 -0.49 -14.69 -3.09
N THR A 192 -1.28 -15.68 -3.51
CA THR A 192 -1.15 -17.06 -3.02
C THR A 192 0.14 -17.73 -3.50
N MET A 193 0.70 -17.22 -4.59
CA MET A 193 2.01 -17.55 -5.15
C MET A 193 2.69 -16.27 -5.61
N LEU A 194 4.03 -16.30 -5.71
CA LEU A 194 4.78 -15.16 -6.22
C LEU A 194 4.64 -15.08 -7.76
N GLY A 195 4.20 -13.90 -8.26
CA GLY A 195 4.11 -13.64 -9.69
C GLY A 195 5.49 -13.66 -10.38
N TRP A 196 5.50 -13.88 -11.69
CA TRP A 196 6.70 -13.85 -12.52
C TRP A 196 7.16 -12.41 -12.73
N ARG A 197 8.18 -11.96 -11.99
CA ARG A 197 8.65 -10.55 -11.97
C ARG A 197 10.03 -10.44 -12.65
N PRO A 198 10.10 -10.11 -13.95
CA PRO A 198 11.34 -10.10 -14.70
C PRO A 198 12.42 -9.20 -14.10
N ARG A 199 12.06 -8.01 -13.61
CA ARG A 199 13.04 -7.10 -13.00
C ARG A 199 13.74 -7.66 -11.77
N ASP A 200 13.07 -8.55 -11.02
CA ASP A 200 13.66 -9.26 -9.87
C ASP A 200 14.41 -10.53 -10.33
N LEU A 201 13.82 -11.28 -11.25
CA LEU A 201 14.39 -12.54 -11.78
C LEU A 201 15.68 -12.30 -12.54
N ASP A 202 15.74 -11.32 -13.44
CA ASP A 202 16.96 -10.96 -14.19
C ASP A 202 18.12 -10.53 -13.28
N ARG A 203 17.78 -10.07 -12.06
CA ARG A 203 18.79 -9.71 -11.04
C ARG A 203 19.05 -10.83 -10.05
N ALA A 204 18.36 -11.97 -10.20
CA ALA A 204 18.38 -13.07 -9.23
C ALA A 204 18.20 -12.52 -7.79
N TYR A 205 17.24 -11.62 -7.59
CA TYR A 205 17.06 -10.90 -6.33
C TYR A 205 15.62 -11.00 -5.80
N LEU A 206 15.51 -11.56 -4.62
CA LEU A 206 14.29 -11.54 -3.82
C LEU A 206 14.66 -11.05 -2.42
N PRO A 207 14.12 -9.91 -1.93
CA PRO A 207 14.48 -9.36 -0.61
C PRO A 207 14.37 -10.38 0.52
N PHE A 208 13.32 -11.16 0.52
CA PHE A 208 13.01 -12.14 1.55
C PHE A 208 14.05 -13.29 1.61
N ALA A 209 14.63 -13.64 0.46
CA ALA A 209 15.67 -14.68 0.40
C ALA A 209 16.99 -14.29 1.09
N VAL A 210 17.16 -12.99 1.35
CA VAL A 210 18.29 -12.45 2.13
C VAL A 210 17.86 -11.89 3.49
N GLY A 211 16.61 -12.20 3.90
CA GLY A 211 16.08 -11.86 5.22
C GLY A 211 15.46 -10.47 5.34
N ASP A 212 15.38 -9.69 4.26
CA ASP A 212 14.71 -8.40 4.27
C ASP A 212 13.18 -8.59 4.29
N GLY A 213 12.45 -7.74 5.04
CA GLY A 213 10.99 -7.80 5.09
C GLY A 213 10.42 -8.93 5.94
N LEU A 214 11.17 -9.45 6.90
CA LEU A 214 10.75 -10.55 7.78
C LEU A 214 10.44 -10.11 9.22
N ALA A 215 10.30 -8.82 9.50
CA ALA A 215 10.17 -8.32 10.87
C ALA A 215 8.93 -8.85 11.59
N GLN A 216 7.79 -9.00 10.88
CA GLN A 216 6.57 -9.56 11.48
C GLN A 216 6.76 -11.02 11.92
N TYR A 217 7.53 -11.77 11.15
CA TYR A 217 7.84 -13.18 11.41
C TYR A 217 8.90 -13.34 12.50
N THR A 218 10.00 -12.62 12.40
CA THR A 218 11.12 -12.73 13.36
C THR A 218 10.75 -12.21 14.75
N SER A 219 9.77 -11.31 14.86
CA SER A 219 9.20 -10.86 16.14
C SER A 219 8.09 -11.79 16.68
N ASP A 220 7.53 -12.68 15.85
CA ASP A 220 6.43 -13.56 16.22
C ASP A 220 6.90 -14.78 17.01
N PRO A 221 6.29 -15.09 18.19
CA PRO A 221 6.69 -16.24 19.00
C PRO A 221 6.37 -17.59 18.35
N VAL A 222 5.26 -17.68 17.57
CA VAL A 222 4.88 -18.92 16.85
C VAL A 222 5.86 -19.17 15.73
N PHE A 223 6.13 -18.16 14.91
CA PHE A 223 7.11 -18.28 13.82
C PHE A 223 8.50 -18.64 14.34
N ARG A 224 8.95 -18.06 15.45
CA ARG A 224 10.25 -18.41 16.07
C ARG A 224 10.33 -19.85 16.50
N ARG A 225 9.24 -20.44 17.01
CA ARG A 225 9.17 -21.89 17.30
C ARG A 225 9.26 -22.70 16.02
N LEU A 226 8.45 -22.39 14.99
CA LEU A 226 8.48 -23.08 13.71
C LEU A 226 9.90 -23.07 13.09
N ALA A 227 10.56 -21.92 13.07
CA ALA A 227 11.94 -21.80 12.58
C ALA A 227 12.96 -22.51 13.50
N GLY A 228 12.61 -22.77 14.75
CA GLY A 228 13.42 -23.50 15.73
C GLY A 228 13.42 -24.99 15.55
N THR A 229 12.30 -25.54 15.12
CA THR A 229 12.07 -26.98 14.94
C THR A 229 12.27 -27.40 13.48
N ALA A 230 12.41 -26.44 12.55
CA ALA A 230 12.63 -26.75 11.14
C ALA A 230 13.93 -27.57 10.97
N PRO A 231 13.89 -28.73 10.30
CA PRO A 231 15.10 -29.47 9.96
C PRO A 231 16.01 -28.56 9.13
N ALA A 232 17.32 -28.73 9.30
CA ALA A 232 18.29 -28.07 8.43
C ALA A 232 18.02 -28.56 7.00
N GLY A 233 17.29 -27.77 6.22
CA GLY A 233 16.95 -28.11 4.84
C GLY A 233 18.19 -28.25 3.98
N PRO A 234 18.09 -28.88 2.79
CA PRO A 234 19.23 -29.09 1.91
C PRO A 234 19.96 -27.76 1.65
N ALA A 235 21.26 -27.81 1.64
CA ALA A 235 22.11 -26.70 1.29
C ALA A 235 21.68 -26.18 -0.08
N GLY A 236 21.31 -24.88 -0.19
CA GLY A 236 20.95 -24.10 -1.41
C GLY A 236 21.06 -24.77 -2.78
N PRO A 237 21.01 -24.02 -3.87
CA PRO A 237 21.09 -24.63 -5.20
C PRO A 237 22.22 -25.64 -5.25
N ALA A 238 21.96 -26.85 -5.78
CA ALA A 238 22.84 -28.01 -5.77
C ALA A 238 24.23 -27.63 -6.30
N GLY A 239 25.21 -27.61 -5.41
CA GLY A 239 26.61 -27.37 -5.77
C GLY A 239 27.40 -26.60 -4.72
N ARG A 240 28.67 -26.88 -4.58
CA ARG A 240 29.59 -26.04 -3.82
C ARG A 240 29.82 -24.73 -4.58
N PRO A 241 29.79 -23.56 -3.91
CA PRO A 241 30.05 -22.30 -4.59
C PRO A 241 31.45 -22.32 -5.23
N ARG A 242 31.55 -21.79 -6.44
CA ARG A 242 32.85 -21.58 -7.10
C ARG A 242 33.61 -20.47 -6.35
N LEU A 243 34.93 -20.48 -6.43
CA LEU A 243 35.77 -19.46 -5.78
C LEU A 243 35.35 -18.02 -6.13
N ALA A 244 34.98 -17.78 -7.39
CA ALA A 244 34.49 -16.48 -7.85
C ALA A 244 33.15 -16.07 -7.23
N GLU A 245 32.37 -17.00 -6.71
CA GLU A 245 31.04 -16.75 -6.09
C GLU A 245 31.13 -16.47 -4.58
N LEU A 246 32.26 -16.81 -3.94
CA LEU A 246 32.47 -16.65 -2.49
C LEU A 246 32.18 -15.25 -1.99
N PRO A 247 32.60 -14.13 -2.63
CA PRO A 247 32.28 -12.78 -2.17
C PRO A 247 30.79 -12.48 -2.19
N ALA A 248 30.04 -13.03 -3.16
CA ALA A 248 28.59 -12.87 -3.25
C ALA A 248 27.89 -13.67 -2.15
N VAL A 249 28.31 -14.90 -1.91
CA VAL A 249 27.81 -15.75 -0.82
C VAL A 249 28.03 -15.10 0.53
N LEU A 250 29.25 -14.60 0.81
CA LEU A 250 29.58 -13.92 2.06
C LEU A 250 28.71 -12.67 2.27
N ARG A 251 28.51 -11.84 1.22
CA ARG A 251 27.61 -10.67 1.30
C ARG A 251 26.17 -11.08 1.59
N SER A 252 25.67 -12.14 0.95
CA SER A 252 24.30 -12.64 1.17
C SER A 252 24.11 -13.16 2.59
N VAL A 253 25.08 -13.92 3.11
CA VAL A 253 25.09 -14.42 4.50
C VAL A 253 25.16 -13.24 5.48
N ALA A 254 26.05 -12.29 5.27
CA ALA A 254 26.15 -11.10 6.12
C ALA A 254 24.86 -10.29 6.13
N ARG A 255 24.22 -10.12 4.96
CA ARG A 255 22.91 -9.46 4.86
C ARG A 255 21.84 -10.21 5.64
N MET A 256 21.76 -11.52 5.44
CA MET A 256 20.78 -12.37 6.14
C MET A 256 20.97 -12.32 7.66
N MET A 257 22.22 -12.36 8.13
CA MET A 257 22.53 -12.21 9.57
C MET A 257 22.11 -10.84 10.10
N SER A 258 22.41 -9.77 9.39
CA SER A 258 22.05 -8.42 9.74
C SER A 258 20.53 -8.23 9.77
N SER A 259 19.82 -8.69 8.73
CA SER A 259 18.36 -8.53 8.62
C SER A 259 17.59 -9.37 9.64
N THR A 260 18.10 -10.55 10.02
CA THR A 260 17.43 -11.44 10.99
C THR A 260 17.96 -11.26 12.41
N ALA A 261 19.07 -10.53 12.61
CA ALA A 261 19.81 -10.42 13.85
C ALA A 261 20.18 -11.79 14.47
N ARG A 262 20.57 -12.76 13.62
CA ARG A 262 20.86 -14.15 14.01
C ARG A 262 22.14 -14.70 13.34
N PRO A 263 22.80 -15.70 13.97
CA PRO A 263 23.93 -16.40 13.35
C PRO A 263 23.53 -17.07 12.04
N PRO A 264 24.51 -17.40 11.14
CA PRO A 264 24.25 -17.84 9.75
C PRO A 264 23.29 -19.02 9.64
N GLY A 265 23.48 -20.08 10.40
CA GLY A 265 22.62 -21.28 10.37
C GLY A 265 21.18 -20.97 10.77
N ARG A 266 21.01 -20.14 11.81
CA ARG A 266 19.69 -19.71 12.30
C ARG A 266 19.01 -18.75 11.35
N ALA A 267 19.76 -17.82 10.77
CA ALA A 267 19.26 -16.86 9.77
C ALA A 267 18.73 -17.61 8.53
N ARG A 268 19.47 -18.65 8.09
CA ARG A 268 19.01 -19.50 6.99
C ARG A 268 17.72 -20.26 7.31
N ALA A 269 17.62 -20.87 8.49
CA ALA A 269 16.41 -21.57 8.92
C ALA A 269 15.19 -20.63 8.93
N ILE A 270 15.35 -19.41 9.39
CA ILE A 270 14.31 -18.36 9.37
C ILE A 270 13.83 -18.11 7.94
N VAL A 271 14.74 -17.86 7.01
CA VAL A 271 14.39 -17.59 5.60
C VAL A 271 13.70 -18.80 4.97
N GLN A 272 14.21 -20.02 5.19
CA GLN A 272 13.58 -21.24 4.66
C GLN A 272 12.17 -21.46 5.23
N THR A 273 12.01 -21.33 6.54
CA THR A 273 10.68 -21.44 7.18
C THR A 273 9.71 -20.40 6.62
N PHE A 274 10.17 -19.15 6.46
CA PHE A 274 9.35 -18.10 5.86
C PHE A 274 8.87 -18.50 4.45
N LEU A 275 9.77 -18.90 3.56
CA LEU A 275 9.44 -19.28 2.18
C LEU A 275 8.45 -20.46 2.10
N GLN A 276 8.43 -21.32 3.11
CA GLN A 276 7.51 -22.47 3.20
C GLN A 276 6.16 -22.13 3.82
N THR A 277 6.08 -21.03 4.57
CA THR A 277 4.89 -20.75 5.42
C THR A 277 4.16 -19.45 5.11
N TYR A 278 4.74 -18.54 4.32
CA TYR A 278 4.22 -17.18 4.19
C TYR A 278 2.90 -17.07 3.40
N SER A 279 2.58 -18.04 2.56
CA SER A 279 1.34 -18.04 1.76
C SER A 279 0.80 -19.44 1.54
N ARG A 280 -0.52 -19.54 1.37
CA ARG A 280 -1.26 -20.80 1.21
C ARG A 280 -1.96 -20.83 -0.16
N PRO A 281 -1.40 -21.54 -1.17
CA PRO A 281 -2.05 -21.69 -2.49
C PRO A 281 -3.39 -22.44 -2.44
N SER A 282 -3.61 -23.27 -1.42
CA SER A 282 -4.85 -24.01 -1.21
C SER A 282 -5.97 -23.21 -0.52
N LEU A 283 -5.77 -21.91 -0.28
CA LEU A 283 -6.77 -21.04 0.35
C LEU A 283 -8.04 -20.94 -0.50
N THR A 284 -9.19 -21.11 0.14
CA THR A 284 -10.51 -21.04 -0.50
C THR A 284 -11.49 -20.20 0.33
N TRP A 285 -12.67 -19.97 -0.22
CA TRP A 285 -13.75 -19.25 0.48
C TRP A 285 -14.17 -19.90 1.80
N SER A 286 -14.07 -21.24 1.90
CA SER A 286 -14.39 -21.99 3.10
C SER A 286 -13.43 -21.75 4.28
N ASP A 287 -12.31 -21.11 4.06
CA ASP A 287 -11.35 -20.76 5.13
C ASP A 287 -11.73 -19.47 5.88
N LEU A 288 -12.52 -18.58 5.25
CA LEU A 288 -12.86 -17.26 5.83
C LEU A 288 -13.57 -17.33 7.19
N PRO A 289 -14.51 -18.24 7.45
CA PRO A 289 -15.13 -18.38 8.77
C PRO A 289 -14.10 -18.63 9.91
N ALA A 290 -13.01 -19.35 9.61
CA ALA A 290 -11.94 -19.56 10.59
C ALA A 290 -11.24 -18.24 10.97
N LEU A 291 -11.01 -17.34 10.00
CA LEU A 291 -10.46 -16.01 10.29
C LEU A 291 -11.46 -15.17 11.11
N ARG A 292 -12.75 -15.22 10.76
CA ARG A 292 -13.79 -14.50 11.50
C ARG A 292 -13.84 -14.92 12.98
N SER A 293 -13.60 -16.19 13.27
CA SER A 293 -13.54 -16.66 14.66
C SER A 293 -12.33 -16.14 15.45
N LEU A 294 -11.30 -15.65 14.80
CA LEU A 294 -10.06 -15.14 15.42
C LEU A 294 -10.12 -13.66 15.78
N THR A 295 -11.06 -12.87 15.20
CA THR A 295 -11.07 -11.42 15.38
C THR A 295 -12.47 -10.83 15.27
N SER A 296 -12.73 -9.76 16.04
CA SER A 296 -13.90 -8.91 15.90
C SER A 296 -13.65 -7.70 14.97
N LEU A 297 -12.41 -7.50 14.56
CA LEU A 297 -12.07 -6.39 13.64
C LEU A 297 -12.72 -6.59 12.27
N PRO A 298 -13.03 -5.50 11.56
CA PRO A 298 -13.39 -5.56 10.15
C PRO A 298 -12.39 -6.37 9.32
N ILE A 299 -12.92 -7.31 8.52
CA ILE A 299 -12.16 -8.11 7.55
C ILE A 299 -12.39 -7.53 6.17
N VAL A 300 -11.30 -7.11 5.53
CA VAL A 300 -11.31 -6.51 4.18
C VAL A 300 -10.58 -7.44 3.22
N LEU A 301 -11.22 -7.85 2.13
CA LEU A 301 -10.58 -8.68 1.11
C LEU A 301 -9.93 -7.82 0.04
N LYS A 302 -8.63 -8.02 -0.19
CA LYS A 302 -7.85 -7.30 -1.20
C LYS A 302 -7.48 -8.22 -2.36
N GLY A 303 -7.69 -7.75 -3.60
CA GLY A 303 -7.42 -8.52 -4.82
C GLY A 303 -8.68 -8.93 -5.58
N ILE A 304 -9.84 -8.48 -5.16
CA ILE A 304 -11.12 -8.75 -5.84
C ILE A 304 -11.21 -7.89 -7.10
N GLN A 305 -11.52 -8.50 -8.25
CA GLN A 305 -11.65 -7.83 -9.55
C GLN A 305 -12.94 -8.19 -10.31
N ARG A 306 -13.76 -9.09 -9.77
CA ARG A 306 -14.99 -9.59 -10.39
C ARG A 306 -16.19 -9.38 -9.48
N GLY A 307 -17.35 -9.08 -10.09
CA GLY A 307 -18.60 -8.89 -9.35
C GLY A 307 -19.12 -10.17 -8.69
N ASP A 308 -18.89 -11.34 -9.29
CA ASP A 308 -19.27 -12.63 -8.69
C ASP A 308 -18.44 -12.96 -7.44
N ASP A 309 -17.13 -12.67 -7.45
CA ASP A 309 -16.29 -12.80 -6.25
C ASP A 309 -16.65 -11.76 -5.18
N ALA A 310 -17.05 -10.55 -5.59
CA ALA A 310 -17.56 -9.55 -4.65
C ALA A 310 -18.84 -10.01 -3.94
N ARG A 311 -19.78 -10.63 -4.65
CA ARG A 311 -20.99 -11.23 -4.04
C ARG A 311 -20.63 -12.35 -3.05
N ARG A 312 -19.73 -13.26 -3.44
CA ARG A 312 -19.23 -14.32 -2.54
C ARG A 312 -18.54 -13.74 -1.28
N ALA A 313 -17.85 -12.62 -1.43
CA ALA A 313 -17.25 -11.94 -0.28
C ALA A 313 -18.33 -11.46 0.71
N LEU A 314 -19.44 -10.89 0.19
CA LEU A 314 -20.58 -10.51 1.05
C LEU A 314 -21.21 -11.72 1.73
N ASP A 315 -21.43 -12.82 0.97
CA ASP A 315 -21.99 -14.07 1.51
C ASP A 315 -21.09 -14.67 2.61
N ALA A 316 -19.78 -14.45 2.51
CA ALA A 316 -18.80 -14.85 3.52
C ALA A 316 -18.72 -13.89 4.72
N GLY A 317 -19.53 -12.83 4.78
CA GLY A 317 -19.61 -11.90 5.90
C GLY A 317 -18.38 -11.01 6.08
N VAL A 318 -17.75 -10.58 4.97
CA VAL A 318 -16.64 -9.62 5.03
C VAL A 318 -17.16 -8.19 5.19
N ASP A 319 -16.35 -7.32 5.76
CA ASP A 319 -16.72 -5.94 6.09
C ASP A 319 -16.28 -4.92 5.04
N GLY A 320 -15.47 -5.33 4.04
CA GLY A 320 -15.01 -4.44 2.98
C GLY A 320 -14.22 -5.15 1.88
N ILE A 321 -14.04 -4.46 0.75
CA ILE A 321 -13.34 -4.98 -0.43
C ILE A 321 -12.34 -3.94 -0.92
N ILE A 322 -11.14 -4.37 -1.31
CA ILE A 322 -10.18 -3.56 -2.07
C ILE A 322 -10.03 -4.17 -3.46
N VAL A 323 -10.53 -3.47 -4.47
CA VAL A 323 -10.30 -3.79 -5.89
C VAL A 323 -8.82 -3.56 -6.20
N SER A 324 -8.13 -4.58 -6.69
CA SER A 324 -6.66 -4.54 -6.82
C SER A 324 -6.14 -5.52 -7.86
N THR A 325 -5.13 -5.11 -8.63
CA THR A 325 -4.26 -5.96 -9.44
C THR A 325 -2.92 -6.23 -8.75
N HIS A 326 -2.79 -5.86 -7.46
CA HIS A 326 -1.50 -5.80 -6.77
C HIS A 326 -0.48 -4.88 -7.47
N GLY A 327 -0.97 -3.82 -8.13
CA GLY A 327 -0.16 -2.93 -8.94
C GLY A 327 0.48 -3.61 -10.15
N GLY A 328 -0.18 -4.60 -10.76
CA GLY A 328 0.31 -5.34 -11.90
C GLY A 328 1.51 -6.26 -11.59
N ARG A 329 1.66 -6.71 -10.33
CA ARG A 329 2.84 -7.50 -9.90
C ARG A 329 2.59 -9.01 -9.84
N GLN A 330 1.37 -9.46 -10.09
CA GLN A 330 0.97 -10.87 -9.92
C GLN A 330 0.59 -11.52 -11.24
N VAL A 331 -0.40 -11.00 -11.92
CA VAL A 331 -0.87 -11.51 -13.23
C VAL A 331 -0.49 -10.50 -14.29
N ASP A 332 0.20 -10.93 -15.35
CA ASP A 332 0.38 -10.12 -16.56
C ASP A 332 -0.79 -10.35 -17.52
N GLY A 333 -1.21 -9.33 -18.28
CA GLY A 333 -2.35 -9.40 -19.18
C GLY A 333 -3.72 -9.31 -18.48
N ALA A 334 -3.79 -8.94 -17.20
CA ALA A 334 -5.05 -8.68 -16.52
C ALA A 334 -5.62 -7.30 -16.90
N ARG A 335 -6.94 -7.12 -16.73
CA ARG A 335 -7.57 -5.80 -16.86
C ARG A 335 -7.11 -4.86 -15.73
N GLY A 336 -7.14 -3.55 -15.97
CA GLY A 336 -6.81 -2.55 -14.95
C GLY A 336 -7.81 -2.54 -13.79
N ALA A 337 -7.34 -2.22 -12.58
CA ALA A 337 -8.18 -2.21 -11.38
C ALA A 337 -9.35 -1.21 -11.50
N LEU A 338 -9.13 -0.03 -12.11
CA LEU A 338 -10.20 0.96 -12.32
C LEU A 338 -11.30 0.43 -13.27
N ASP A 339 -10.95 -0.41 -14.23
CA ASP A 339 -11.95 -1.05 -15.12
C ASP A 339 -12.80 -2.09 -14.40
N SER A 340 -12.25 -2.69 -13.34
CA SER A 340 -12.96 -3.66 -12.50
C SER A 340 -13.88 -2.99 -11.47
N LEU A 341 -13.56 -1.74 -11.10
CA LEU A 341 -14.20 -1.04 -9.99
C LEU A 341 -15.72 -0.89 -10.16
N PRO A 342 -16.28 -0.42 -11.31
CA PRO A 342 -17.72 -0.25 -11.46
C PRO A 342 -18.50 -1.57 -11.33
N GLU A 343 -17.96 -2.68 -11.86
CA GLU A 343 -18.57 -4.01 -11.74
C GLU A 343 -18.64 -4.46 -10.27
N VAL A 344 -17.56 -4.29 -9.52
CA VAL A 344 -17.49 -4.65 -8.10
C VAL A 344 -18.41 -3.76 -7.26
N VAL A 345 -18.42 -2.45 -7.49
CA VAL A 345 -19.31 -1.50 -6.80
C VAL A 345 -20.77 -1.85 -7.03
N ALA A 346 -21.15 -2.14 -8.27
CA ALA A 346 -22.52 -2.57 -8.61
C ALA A 346 -22.90 -3.90 -7.93
N ALA A 347 -21.97 -4.86 -7.88
CA ALA A 347 -22.21 -6.15 -7.24
C ALA A 347 -22.35 -6.04 -5.71
N VAL A 348 -21.64 -5.11 -5.09
CA VAL A 348 -21.69 -4.85 -3.63
C VAL A 348 -22.95 -4.06 -3.25
N GLY A 349 -23.45 -3.18 -4.14
CA GLY A 349 -24.71 -2.44 -3.91
C GLY A 349 -24.70 -1.58 -2.64
N GLY A 350 -23.55 -1.13 -2.16
CA GLY A 350 -23.45 -0.31 -0.96
C GLY A 350 -23.47 -1.09 0.37
N ALA A 351 -23.53 -2.43 0.35
CA ALA A 351 -23.57 -3.23 1.57
C ALA A 351 -22.32 -3.09 2.44
N VAL A 352 -21.15 -2.96 1.80
CA VAL A 352 -19.87 -2.71 2.47
C VAL A 352 -19.05 -1.67 1.68
N PRO A 353 -18.07 -0.97 2.29
CA PRO A 353 -17.20 -0.06 1.57
C PRO A 353 -16.33 -0.82 0.55
N VAL A 354 -16.31 -0.29 -0.68
CA VAL A 354 -15.39 -0.71 -1.73
C VAL A 354 -14.25 0.29 -1.79
N LEU A 355 -13.04 -0.17 -1.64
CA LEU A 355 -11.81 0.59 -1.84
C LEU A 355 -11.13 0.12 -3.14
N MET A 356 -10.13 0.87 -3.57
CA MET A 356 -9.36 0.51 -4.74
C MET A 356 -7.88 0.85 -4.55
N ASP A 357 -6.99 0.03 -5.11
CA ASP A 357 -5.61 0.42 -5.38
C ASP A 357 -5.23 0.14 -6.84
N SER A 358 -3.96 0.27 -7.14
CA SER A 358 -3.36 0.09 -8.46
C SER A 358 -3.61 1.26 -9.43
N GLY A 359 -2.54 1.69 -10.05
CA GLY A 359 -2.57 2.74 -11.08
C GLY A 359 -2.63 4.18 -10.57
N ILE A 360 -3.01 4.48 -9.34
CA ILE A 360 -3.17 5.82 -8.78
C ILE A 360 -1.82 6.53 -8.66
N ARG A 361 -1.73 7.77 -9.16
CA ARG A 361 -0.50 8.56 -9.17
C ARG A 361 -0.68 10.00 -8.66
N GLY A 362 -1.90 10.54 -8.68
CA GLY A 362 -2.21 11.90 -8.28
C GLY A 362 -3.62 12.06 -7.74
N GLY A 363 -3.97 13.27 -7.30
CA GLY A 363 -5.27 13.59 -6.74
C GLY A 363 -6.41 13.46 -7.75
N ALA A 364 -6.16 13.75 -9.02
CA ALA A 364 -7.13 13.55 -10.09
C ALA A 364 -7.50 12.08 -10.29
N ASP A 365 -6.52 11.15 -10.18
CA ASP A 365 -6.80 9.71 -10.22
C ASP A 365 -7.67 9.29 -9.01
N MET A 366 -7.36 9.83 -7.82
CA MET A 366 -8.17 9.58 -6.62
C MET A 366 -9.63 10.01 -6.84
N LEU A 367 -9.85 11.19 -7.42
CA LEU A 367 -11.18 11.71 -7.67
C LEU A 367 -11.94 10.82 -8.67
N LYS A 368 -11.30 10.37 -9.75
CA LYS A 368 -11.91 9.45 -10.71
C LYS A 368 -12.34 8.14 -10.06
N ALA A 369 -11.50 7.55 -9.23
CA ALA A 369 -11.83 6.31 -8.52
C ALA A 369 -13.01 6.50 -7.56
N VAL A 370 -13.04 7.61 -6.80
CA VAL A 370 -14.12 7.92 -5.88
C VAL A 370 -15.43 8.20 -6.65
N ALA A 371 -15.39 8.95 -7.74
CA ALA A 371 -16.56 9.19 -8.59
C ALA A 371 -17.13 7.90 -9.20
N LEU A 372 -16.30 6.88 -9.44
CA LEU A 372 -16.73 5.54 -9.89
C LEU A 372 -17.18 4.63 -8.74
N GLY A 373 -17.28 5.15 -7.52
CA GLY A 373 -17.88 4.47 -6.37
C GLY A 373 -16.89 3.90 -5.35
N ALA A 374 -15.59 4.17 -5.48
CA ALA A 374 -14.66 3.82 -4.42
C ALA A 374 -14.87 4.71 -3.19
N ARG A 375 -15.03 4.13 -2.01
CA ARG A 375 -15.11 4.89 -0.75
C ARG A 375 -13.80 5.59 -0.41
N ALA A 376 -12.68 4.96 -0.72
CA ALA A 376 -11.33 5.48 -0.58
C ALA A 376 -10.36 4.72 -1.49
N VAL A 377 -9.17 5.25 -1.64
CA VAL A 377 -8.10 4.64 -2.44
C VAL A 377 -6.87 4.31 -1.60
N CYS A 378 -6.12 3.28 -2.00
CA CYS A 378 -4.84 2.97 -1.39
C CYS A 378 -3.71 3.27 -2.39
N VAL A 379 -2.69 4.01 -1.96
CA VAL A 379 -1.51 4.30 -2.78
C VAL A 379 -0.30 3.52 -2.31
N GLY A 380 0.51 3.05 -3.24
CA GLY A 380 1.71 2.24 -2.96
C GLY A 380 2.99 2.89 -3.48
N ARG A 381 3.31 2.69 -4.75
CA ARG A 381 4.55 3.19 -5.38
C ARG A 381 4.84 4.67 -5.12
N PRO A 382 3.87 5.60 -5.15
CA PRO A 382 4.14 7.01 -4.89
C PRO A 382 4.84 7.27 -3.57
N TYR A 383 4.34 6.73 -2.46
CA TYR A 383 5.00 6.94 -1.16
C TYR A 383 6.31 6.16 -1.01
N ALA A 384 6.40 4.95 -1.59
CA ALA A 384 7.62 4.14 -1.50
C ALA A 384 8.79 4.79 -2.25
N LEU A 385 8.56 5.37 -3.44
CA LEU A 385 9.57 6.10 -4.19
C LEU A 385 9.95 7.42 -3.49
N ALA A 386 8.97 8.12 -2.91
CA ALA A 386 9.21 9.32 -2.10
C ALA A 386 10.04 9.02 -0.85
N LEU A 387 9.77 7.88 -0.17
CA LEU A 387 10.59 7.36 0.92
C LEU A 387 12.05 7.18 0.47
N GLY A 388 12.27 6.60 -0.70
CA GLY A 388 13.60 6.38 -1.25
C GLY A 388 14.36 7.67 -1.59
N LEU A 389 13.66 8.73 -1.92
CA LEU A 389 14.27 10.04 -2.23
C LEU A 389 14.66 10.82 -0.99
N ALA A 390 13.80 10.88 0.02
CA ALA A 390 13.98 11.81 1.14
C ALA A 390 13.50 11.28 2.51
N GLY A 391 13.43 9.94 2.67
CA GLY A 391 13.03 9.33 3.93
C GLY A 391 11.62 9.76 4.37
N ARG A 392 11.43 9.94 5.68
CA ARG A 392 10.17 10.44 6.25
C ARG A 392 9.68 11.71 5.56
N ARG A 393 10.55 12.70 5.40
CA ARG A 393 10.18 13.97 4.75
C ARG A 393 9.63 13.76 3.34
N GLY A 394 10.18 12.79 2.60
CA GLY A 394 9.67 12.45 1.26
C GLY A 394 8.24 11.94 1.32
N VAL A 395 7.92 11.07 2.27
CA VAL A 395 6.56 10.55 2.47
C VAL A 395 5.62 11.65 2.95
N ASP A 396 6.03 12.50 3.91
CA ASP A 396 5.24 13.66 4.38
C ASP A 396 4.84 14.56 3.19
N GLU A 397 5.81 14.95 2.37
CA GLU A 397 5.55 15.83 1.22
C GLU A 397 4.69 15.13 0.14
N GLN A 398 4.87 13.83 -0.07
CA GLN A 398 4.05 13.09 -1.04
C GLN A 398 2.59 12.97 -0.61
N LEU A 399 2.33 12.72 0.68
CA LEU A 399 0.97 12.71 1.23
C LEU A 399 0.32 14.09 1.13
N ALA A 400 1.04 15.13 1.52
CA ALA A 400 0.57 16.51 1.38
C ALA A 400 0.25 16.88 -0.06
N ASN A 401 1.06 16.43 -1.03
CA ASN A 401 0.83 16.69 -2.47
C ASN A 401 -0.43 15.96 -2.97
N LEU A 402 -0.63 14.68 -2.62
CA LEU A 402 -1.81 13.90 -3.04
C LEU A 402 -3.10 14.50 -2.48
N MET A 403 -3.11 14.85 -1.18
CA MET A 403 -4.27 15.46 -0.54
C MET A 403 -4.57 16.84 -1.10
N ALA A 404 -3.55 17.64 -1.35
CA ALA A 404 -3.68 18.98 -1.91
C ALA A 404 -4.20 18.95 -3.36
N GLU A 405 -3.66 18.07 -4.19
CA GLU A 405 -4.12 17.89 -5.58
C GLU A 405 -5.57 17.40 -5.62
N PHE A 406 -5.94 16.48 -4.73
CA PHE A 406 -7.32 16.01 -4.60
C PHE A 406 -8.28 17.15 -4.22
N ASP A 407 -7.96 17.94 -3.18
CA ASP A 407 -8.77 19.10 -2.74
C ASP A 407 -8.93 20.15 -3.85
N LEU A 408 -7.84 20.49 -4.53
CA LEU A 408 -7.88 21.43 -5.64
C LEU A 408 -8.70 20.91 -6.81
N THR A 409 -8.53 19.64 -7.18
CA THR A 409 -9.27 19.02 -8.28
C THR A 409 -10.76 18.96 -7.97
N LEU A 410 -11.15 18.61 -6.73
CA LEU A 410 -12.52 18.62 -6.24
C LEU A 410 -13.16 20.01 -6.43
N GLY A 411 -12.49 21.06 -5.93
CA GLY A 411 -12.98 22.42 -6.03
C GLY A 411 -13.02 22.94 -7.48
N LEU A 412 -11.98 22.67 -8.29
CA LEU A 412 -11.94 23.08 -9.71
C LEU A 412 -13.00 22.37 -10.56
N CYS A 413 -13.42 21.15 -10.14
CA CYS A 413 -14.55 20.47 -10.76
C CYS A 413 -15.92 20.97 -10.26
N GLY A 414 -15.96 21.94 -9.33
CA GLY A 414 -17.19 22.56 -8.83
C GLY A 414 -17.89 21.75 -7.75
N TYR A 415 -17.19 20.92 -6.98
CA TYR A 415 -17.73 20.11 -5.89
C TYR A 415 -17.14 20.56 -4.55
N ARG A 416 -17.97 20.50 -3.49
CA ARG A 416 -17.59 20.91 -2.14
C ARG A 416 -17.25 19.76 -1.22
N SER A 417 -17.71 18.56 -1.55
CA SER A 417 -17.48 17.39 -0.70
C SER A 417 -17.31 16.12 -1.52
N VAL A 418 -16.66 15.14 -0.90
CA VAL A 418 -16.54 13.77 -1.45
C VAL A 418 -17.91 13.13 -1.66
N ALA A 419 -18.88 13.46 -0.79
CA ALA A 419 -20.25 12.94 -0.87
C ALA A 419 -21.03 13.39 -2.10
N GLU A 420 -20.60 14.47 -2.77
CA GLU A 420 -21.20 14.98 -4.01
C GLU A 420 -20.68 14.28 -5.26
N LEU A 421 -19.65 13.42 -5.12
CA LEU A 421 -19.02 12.75 -6.26
C LEU A 421 -19.82 11.50 -6.65
N ASP A 422 -20.21 11.45 -7.91
CA ASP A 422 -20.83 10.30 -8.57
C ASP A 422 -20.32 10.19 -10.02
N PRO A 423 -20.70 9.15 -10.78
CA PRO A 423 -20.21 8.97 -12.15
C PRO A 423 -20.52 10.13 -13.11
N SER A 424 -21.46 11.04 -12.82
CA SER A 424 -21.77 12.21 -13.67
C SER A 424 -20.66 13.27 -13.70
N VAL A 425 -19.70 13.18 -12.76
CA VAL A 425 -18.46 13.97 -12.75
C VAL A 425 -17.52 13.59 -13.90
N LEU A 426 -17.77 12.44 -14.51
CA LEU A 426 -16.90 11.81 -15.48
C LEU A 426 -17.59 11.66 -16.84
N GLU A 427 -16.77 11.76 -17.88
CA GLU A 427 -17.12 11.37 -19.25
C GLU A 427 -16.13 10.31 -19.73
N ARG A 428 -16.62 9.35 -20.52
CA ARG A 428 -15.75 8.34 -21.14
C ARG A 428 -15.00 8.97 -22.31
N ALA A 429 -13.63 8.83 -22.33
CA ALA A 429 -12.78 9.38 -23.38
C ALA A 429 -12.85 8.55 -24.67
#